data_daccf41f68a54e99d64b8f40e9ab0974
#
_entry.id   daccf41f68a54e99d64b8f40e9ab0974
#
_cell.length_a   1.000
_cell.length_b   1.000
_cell.length_c   1.000
_cell.angle_alpha   90.00
_cell.angle_beta   90.00
_cell.angle_gamma   90.00
#
_symmetry.space_group_name_H-M   'P 1'
#
loop_
_entity.id
_entity.type
_entity.pdbx_description
1 polymer ?
#
loop_
_entity_poly.entity_id
_entity_poly.type
_entity_poly.pdbx_seq_one_letter_code
_entity_poly.pdbx_strand_id
1 'polypeptide(L)'
;MWLNKKELGEKGEQLAVDFLIKNDFEIIERNYRYGYGEIDIIAKDLSDGITAFIEVKTRQNLDFGEPEYAITKNKQRQIKKMAELYLYDKQIEELDCRFDVIAVLLKDINNPSIKHYVNAFM
;
A
#
# COMPACT_ATOMS: atom_id res chain seq x y z
N MET A 1 -13.68 -20.94 -0.43
CA MET A 1 -13.45 -20.67 -1.86
C MET A 1 -12.22 -19.79 -2.03
N TRP A 2 -11.34 -20.16 -2.96
CA TRP A 2 -10.16 -19.37 -3.26
C TRP A 2 -10.49 -18.31 -4.30
N LEU A 3 -10.05 -17.09 -4.04
CA LEU A 3 -10.15 -16.00 -5.02
C LEU A 3 -9.04 -16.16 -6.06
N ASN A 4 -9.30 -15.75 -7.30
CA ASN A 4 -8.21 -15.67 -8.26
C ASN A 4 -7.31 -14.47 -7.91
N LYS A 5 -6.17 -14.37 -8.57
CA LYS A 5 -5.15 -13.38 -8.22
C LYS A 5 -5.66 -11.94 -8.30
N LYS A 6 -6.46 -11.64 -9.31
CA LYS A 6 -7.03 -10.32 -9.51
C LYS A 6 -8.05 -9.98 -8.42
N GLU A 7 -8.97 -10.91 -8.15
CA GLU A 7 -9.98 -10.73 -7.09
C GLU A 7 -9.33 -10.58 -5.72
N LEU A 8 -8.29 -11.37 -5.45
CA LEU A 8 -7.53 -11.31 -4.21
C LEU A 8 -6.93 -9.91 -4.01
N GLY A 9 -6.28 -9.39 -5.05
CA GLY A 9 -5.67 -8.06 -5.01
C GLY A 9 -6.69 -6.97 -4.79
N GLU A 10 -7.81 -7.00 -5.51
CA GLU A 10 -8.88 -6.01 -5.37
C GLU A 10 -9.50 -6.03 -3.98
N LYS A 11 -9.75 -7.23 -3.46
CA LYS A 11 -10.32 -7.41 -2.12
C LYS A 11 -9.37 -6.87 -1.04
N GLY A 12 -8.10 -7.22 -1.14
CA GLY A 12 -7.09 -6.76 -0.18
C GLY A 12 -6.93 -5.25 -0.20
N GLU A 13 -6.90 -4.65 -1.38
CA GLU A 13 -6.77 -3.20 -1.50
C GLU A 13 -7.98 -2.48 -0.91
N GLN A 14 -9.20 -2.98 -1.16
CA GLN A 14 -10.39 -2.38 -0.57
C GLN A 14 -10.36 -2.47 0.96
N LEU A 15 -9.94 -3.61 1.49
CA LEU A 15 -9.81 -3.78 2.95
C LEU A 15 -8.76 -2.82 3.53
N ALA A 16 -7.66 -2.61 2.81
CA ALA A 16 -6.64 -1.66 3.23
C ALA A 16 -7.17 -0.24 3.25
N VAL A 17 -7.94 0.16 2.23
CA VAL A 17 -8.57 1.48 2.18
C VAL A 17 -9.51 1.68 3.36
N ASP A 18 -10.39 0.71 3.62
CA ASP A 18 -11.34 0.78 4.73
C ASP A 18 -10.62 0.89 6.07
N PHE A 19 -9.54 0.12 6.24
CA PHE A 19 -8.70 0.17 7.43
C PHE A 19 -8.08 1.56 7.63
N LEU A 20 -7.53 2.13 6.57
CA LEU A 20 -6.90 3.46 6.63
C LEU A 20 -7.91 4.54 7.00
N ILE A 21 -9.09 4.52 6.42
CA ILE A 21 -10.14 5.50 6.73
C ILE A 21 -10.54 5.40 8.20
N LYS A 22 -10.67 4.20 8.73
CA LYS A 22 -10.99 3.99 10.15
C LYS A 22 -9.88 4.48 11.09
N ASN A 23 -8.65 4.55 10.60
CA ASN A 23 -7.50 4.96 11.38
C ASN A 23 -7.05 6.40 11.07
N ASP A 24 -7.98 7.23 10.65
CA ASP A 24 -7.78 8.66 10.42
C ASP A 24 -6.78 8.98 9.30
N PHE A 25 -6.88 8.24 8.21
CA PHE A 25 -6.19 8.59 6.97
C PHE A 25 -7.19 9.12 5.95
N GLU A 26 -6.74 10.08 5.17
CA GLU A 26 -7.46 10.57 4.01
C GLU A 26 -6.87 9.89 2.77
N ILE A 27 -7.70 9.19 2.01
CA ILE A 27 -7.25 8.58 0.76
C ILE A 27 -7.15 9.67 -0.30
N ILE A 28 -5.93 9.87 -0.79
CA ILE A 28 -5.68 10.87 -1.83
C ILE A 28 -5.90 10.26 -3.20
N GLU A 29 -5.34 9.06 -3.43
CA GLU A 29 -5.46 8.40 -4.73
C GLU A 29 -5.27 6.90 -4.57
N ARG A 30 -5.93 6.13 -5.43
CA ARG A 30 -5.80 4.68 -5.49
C ARG A 30 -5.29 4.29 -6.86
N ASN A 31 -4.44 3.26 -6.92
CA ASN A 31 -3.93 2.73 -8.18
C ASN A 31 -3.33 3.83 -9.05
N TYR A 32 -2.49 4.65 -8.43
CA TYR A 32 -1.82 5.71 -9.16
C TYR A 32 -0.83 5.12 -10.15
N ARG A 33 -0.96 5.48 -11.41
CA ARG A 33 -0.10 4.99 -12.49
C ARG A 33 0.54 6.15 -13.23
N TYR A 34 1.82 5.95 -13.54
CA TYR A 34 2.56 6.87 -14.40
C TYR A 34 3.61 6.04 -15.14
N GLY A 35 3.55 6.04 -16.48
CA GLY A 35 4.41 5.15 -17.26
C GLY A 35 4.09 3.69 -16.98
N TYR A 36 5.07 2.92 -16.58
CA TYR A 36 4.93 1.48 -16.32
C TYR A 36 4.81 1.14 -14.84
N GLY A 37 4.80 2.15 -13.98
CA GLY A 37 4.77 1.92 -12.56
C GLY A 37 3.42 2.22 -11.94
N GLU A 38 3.24 1.77 -10.69
CA GLU A 38 1.99 1.92 -9.94
C GLU A 38 2.29 2.05 -8.46
N ILE A 39 1.48 2.85 -7.77
CA ILE A 39 1.40 2.89 -6.31
C ILE A 39 -0.02 2.50 -5.93
N ASP A 40 -0.16 1.52 -5.04
CA ASP A 40 -1.48 0.99 -4.69
C ASP A 40 -2.37 2.03 -4.01
N ILE A 41 -1.84 2.72 -3.01
CA ILE A 41 -2.59 3.74 -2.26
C ILE A 41 -1.67 4.90 -1.92
N ILE A 42 -2.15 6.11 -2.13
CA ILE A 42 -1.52 7.33 -1.62
C ILE A 42 -2.51 7.91 -0.62
N ALA A 43 -2.08 8.07 0.62
CA ALA A 43 -2.95 8.52 1.70
C ALA A 43 -2.23 9.48 2.63
N LYS A 44 -2.98 10.39 3.22
CA LYS A 44 -2.45 11.34 4.19
C LYS A 44 -2.83 10.90 5.59
N ASP A 45 -1.84 10.76 6.45
CA ASP A 45 -2.06 10.51 7.87
C ASP A 45 -2.50 11.80 8.53
N LEU A 46 -3.75 11.86 8.97
CA LEU A 46 -4.30 13.10 9.52
C LEU A 46 -3.75 13.42 10.91
N SER A 47 -3.07 12.47 11.57
CA SER A 47 -2.48 12.70 12.88
C SER A 47 -1.21 13.56 12.80
N ASP A 48 -0.46 13.50 11.70
CA ASP A 48 0.80 14.23 11.55
C ASP A 48 0.93 15.00 10.23
N GLY A 49 -0.01 14.81 9.31
CA GLY A 49 0.00 15.46 8.00
C GLY A 49 0.96 14.85 7.00
N ILE A 50 1.57 13.71 7.31
CA ILE A 50 2.53 13.06 6.42
C ILE A 50 1.79 12.22 5.38
N THR A 51 2.25 12.30 4.13
CA THR A 51 1.70 11.48 3.05
C THR A 51 2.42 10.15 2.99
N ALA A 52 1.66 9.06 3.00
CA ALA A 52 2.18 7.71 2.88
C ALA A 52 1.94 7.17 1.48
N PHE A 53 3.01 6.65 0.87
CA PHE A 53 2.94 5.87 -0.36
C PHE A 53 2.91 4.40 0.07
N ILE A 54 1.81 3.72 -0.19
CA ILE A 54 1.49 2.45 0.44
C ILE A 54 1.43 1.31 -0.57
N GLU A 55 2.21 0.26 -0.30
CA GLU A 55 2.12 -1.01 -1.02
C GLU A 55 1.22 -1.95 -0.22
N VAL A 56 0.26 -2.57 -0.89
CA VAL A 56 -0.63 -3.55 -0.27
C VAL A 56 -0.21 -4.95 -0.70
N LYS A 57 0.09 -5.80 0.28
CA LYS A 57 0.41 -7.21 0.05
C LYS A 57 -0.73 -8.05 0.56
N THR A 58 -1.40 -8.76 -0.36
CA THR A 58 -2.55 -9.59 -0.01
C THR A 58 -2.21 -11.05 -0.25
N ARG A 59 -2.47 -11.90 0.75
CA ARG A 59 -2.20 -13.33 0.69
C ARG A 59 -3.35 -14.11 1.28
N GLN A 60 -3.53 -15.35 0.80
CA GLN A 60 -4.50 -16.28 1.38
C GLN A 60 -3.86 -17.24 2.37
N ASN A 61 -2.52 -17.33 2.39
CA ASN A 61 -1.78 -18.11 3.37
C ASN A 61 -0.38 -17.54 3.55
N LEU A 62 0.34 -18.02 4.56
CA LEU A 62 1.69 -17.56 4.89
C LEU A 62 2.76 -18.63 4.60
N ASP A 63 2.54 -19.54 3.67
CA ASP A 63 3.39 -20.72 3.45
C ASP A 63 4.69 -20.44 2.70
N PHE A 64 5.02 -19.20 2.41
CA PHE A 64 6.16 -18.87 1.55
C PHE A 64 7.41 -18.41 2.28
N GLY A 65 7.42 -18.47 3.61
CA GLY A 65 8.62 -18.20 4.41
C GLY A 65 9.08 -16.75 4.44
N GLU A 66 8.52 -15.86 3.66
CA GLU A 66 8.86 -14.45 3.69
C GLU A 66 8.05 -13.71 4.76
N PRO A 67 8.65 -12.73 5.44
CA PRO A 67 7.85 -11.84 6.28
C PRO A 67 6.77 -11.16 5.45
N GLU A 68 5.58 -11.02 6.02
CA GLU A 68 4.44 -10.46 5.30
C GLU A 68 4.63 -9.01 4.86
N TYR A 69 5.56 -8.29 5.48
CA TYR A 69 5.89 -6.91 5.13
C TYR A 69 7.09 -6.79 4.19
N ALA A 70 7.70 -7.90 3.81
CA ALA A 70 8.94 -7.86 3.02
C ALA A 70 8.70 -7.37 1.60
N ILE A 71 9.46 -6.36 1.20
CA ILE A 71 9.44 -5.80 -0.14
C ILE A 71 10.85 -5.90 -0.70
N THR A 72 11.01 -6.44 -1.90
CA THR A 72 12.33 -6.56 -2.52
C THR A 72 12.95 -5.17 -2.74
N LYS A 73 14.27 -5.11 -2.78
CA LYS A 73 14.97 -3.84 -3.04
C LYS A 73 14.58 -3.25 -4.40
N ASN A 74 14.37 -4.10 -5.39
CA ASN A 74 13.93 -3.66 -6.70
C ASN A 74 12.55 -2.99 -6.63
N LYS A 75 11.62 -3.61 -5.91
CA LYS A 75 10.27 -3.04 -5.72
C LYS A 75 10.34 -1.72 -4.95
N GLN A 76 11.19 -1.64 -3.92
CA GLN A 76 11.39 -0.40 -3.17
C GLN A 76 11.86 0.72 -4.09
N ARG A 77 12.83 0.44 -4.98
CA ARG A 77 13.28 1.44 -5.95
C ARG A 77 12.18 1.88 -6.89
N GLN A 78 11.36 0.94 -7.34
CA GLN A 78 10.23 1.25 -8.22
C GLN A 78 9.22 2.17 -7.51
N ILE A 79 8.90 1.87 -6.27
CA ILE A 79 7.94 2.69 -5.50
C ILE A 79 8.49 4.09 -5.26
N LYS A 80 9.78 4.20 -4.90
CA LYS A 80 10.43 5.50 -4.72
C LYS A 80 10.43 6.31 -6.01
N LYS A 81 10.70 5.66 -7.13
CA LYS A 81 10.66 6.31 -8.44
C LYS A 81 9.25 6.81 -8.75
N MET A 82 8.24 6.00 -8.46
CA MET A 82 6.85 6.39 -8.67
C MET A 82 6.46 7.58 -7.78
N ALA A 83 6.97 7.63 -6.55
CA ALA A 83 6.73 8.78 -5.67
C ALA A 83 7.31 10.06 -6.26
N GLU A 84 8.53 10.01 -6.81
CA GLU A 84 9.14 11.16 -7.49
C GLU A 84 8.29 11.59 -8.70
N LEU A 85 7.81 10.62 -9.49
CA LEU A 85 6.96 10.90 -10.65
C LEU A 85 5.63 11.51 -10.23
N TYR A 86 5.07 11.07 -9.10
CA TYR A 86 3.86 11.64 -8.54
C TYR A 86 4.06 13.12 -8.20
N LEU A 87 5.15 13.46 -7.53
CA LEU A 87 5.46 14.86 -7.20
C LEU A 87 5.59 15.70 -8.46
N TYR A 88 6.27 15.17 -9.46
CA TYR A 88 6.44 15.84 -10.75
C TYR A 88 5.09 16.05 -11.45
N ASP A 89 4.31 14.97 -11.55
CA ASP A 89 2.99 14.98 -12.21
C ASP A 89 2.02 15.97 -11.56
N LYS A 90 2.00 16.02 -10.24
CA LYS A 90 1.11 16.91 -9.50
C LYS A 90 1.71 18.29 -9.22
N GLN A 91 2.92 18.55 -9.71
CA GLN A 91 3.62 19.83 -9.52
C GLN A 91 3.80 20.20 -8.04
N ILE A 92 4.19 19.20 -7.23
CA ILE A 92 4.45 19.39 -5.81
C ILE A 92 5.96 19.52 -5.61
N GLU A 93 6.44 20.63 -5.07
CA GLU A 93 7.86 20.87 -4.86
C GLU A 93 8.41 20.14 -3.64
N GLU A 94 7.65 20.14 -2.56
CA GLU A 94 8.06 19.50 -1.32
C GLU A 94 6.88 18.78 -0.69
N LEU A 95 7.14 17.58 -0.17
CA LEU A 95 6.12 16.79 0.50
C LEU A 95 6.78 15.94 1.58
N ASP A 96 6.31 16.09 2.82
CA ASP A 96 6.68 15.15 3.87
C ASP A 96 6.01 13.83 3.56
N CYS A 97 6.80 12.81 3.33
CA CYS A 97 6.26 11.53 2.93
C CYS A 97 7.03 10.36 3.54
N ARG A 98 6.41 9.20 3.50
CA ARG A 98 7.01 7.95 3.95
C ARG A 98 6.46 6.81 3.11
N PHE A 99 7.10 5.64 3.23
CA PHE A 99 6.72 4.44 2.51
C PHE A 99 6.23 3.38 3.48
N ASP A 100 4.97 3.01 3.34
CA ASP A 100 4.31 2.05 4.23
C ASP A 100 3.95 0.77 3.47
N VAL A 101 3.77 -0.32 4.23
CA VAL A 101 3.23 -1.57 3.70
C VAL A 101 2.01 -1.94 4.52
N ILE A 102 0.94 -2.33 3.84
CA ILE A 102 -0.21 -2.96 4.49
C ILE A 102 -0.28 -4.40 4.04
N ALA A 103 -0.19 -5.31 4.99
CA ALA A 103 -0.30 -6.74 4.75
C ALA A 103 -1.71 -7.21 5.10
N VAL A 104 -2.38 -7.80 4.12
CA VAL A 104 -3.75 -8.32 4.28
C VAL A 104 -3.70 -9.83 4.12
N LEU A 105 -4.12 -10.55 5.14
CA LEU A 105 -4.22 -12.00 5.11
C LEU A 105 -5.69 -12.41 5.05
N LEU A 106 -6.05 -13.11 3.97
CA LEU A 106 -7.40 -13.59 3.70
C LEU A 106 -7.51 -15.10 3.84
N LYS A 107 -6.85 -15.67 4.86
CA LYS A 107 -6.96 -17.10 5.16
C LYS A 107 -8.42 -17.46 5.47
N ASP A 108 -9.10 -16.62 6.22
CA ASP A 108 -10.53 -16.67 6.46
C ASP A 108 -11.11 -15.37 5.90
N ILE A 109 -11.87 -15.49 4.80
CA ILE A 109 -12.42 -14.34 4.10
C ILE A 109 -13.40 -13.52 4.96
N ASN A 110 -14.02 -14.17 5.95
CA ASN A 110 -14.95 -13.51 6.87
C ASN A 110 -14.24 -12.85 8.05
N ASN A 111 -12.95 -13.11 8.21
CA ASN A 111 -12.17 -12.56 9.32
C ASN A 111 -10.76 -12.20 8.83
N PRO A 112 -10.63 -11.18 7.99
CA PRO A 112 -9.33 -10.78 7.44
C PRO A 112 -8.41 -10.23 8.53
N SER A 113 -7.12 -10.52 8.41
CA SER A 113 -6.09 -9.92 9.26
C SER A 113 -5.42 -8.81 8.47
N ILE A 114 -5.31 -7.64 9.08
CA ILE A 114 -4.68 -6.47 8.45
C ILE A 114 -3.61 -5.95 9.39
N LYS A 115 -2.39 -5.79 8.85
CA LYS A 115 -1.28 -5.19 9.59
C LYS A 115 -0.69 -4.05 8.78
N HIS A 116 -0.47 -2.94 9.45
CA HIS A 116 0.09 -1.74 8.84
C HIS A 116 1.51 -1.53 9.35
N TYR A 117 2.47 -1.58 8.45
CA TYR A 117 3.88 -1.35 8.75
C TYR A 117 4.24 0.06 8.31
N VAL A 118 4.27 0.96 9.28
CA VAL A 118 4.56 2.38 9.05
C VAL A 118 6.05 2.56 8.80
N ASN A 119 6.40 3.34 7.78
CA ASN A 119 7.79 3.62 7.44
C ASN A 119 8.59 2.34 7.22
N ALA A 120 8.03 1.44 6.43
CA ALA A 120 8.56 0.09 6.22
C ALA A 120 9.91 0.06 5.48
N PHE A 121 10.20 1.08 4.70
CA PHE A 121 11.51 1.25 4.04
C PHE A 121 11.74 2.73 3.72
N MET A 122 13.00 3.05 3.46
CA MET A 122 13.39 4.44 3.14
C MET A 122 13.97 4.55 1.75
#